data_9f5dd1e4cb30f99f60344b1aa37ea56b
#
_entry.id   9f5dd1e4cb30f99f60344b1aa37ea56b
#
_cell.length_a   1.000
_cell.length_b   1.000
_cell.length_c   1.000
_cell.angle_alpha   90.00
_cell.angle_beta   90.00
_cell.angle_gamma   90.00
#
_symmetry.space_group_name_H-M   'P 1'
#
loop_
_entity.id
_entity.type
_entity.pdbx_description
1 polymer ?
#
loop_
_entity_poly.entity_id
_entity_poly.type
_entity_poly.pdbx_seq_one_letter_code
_entity_poly.pdbx_strand_id
1 'polypeptide(L)'
;MLSPKTTQITIYTTSWCGPCKSAKRFLADQGFDFTEIDIEKENISREEMASMTKGLSVPQIVINSKPIGGFEDLLEYFKKG
;
A
#
# COMPACT_ATOMS: atom_id res chain seq x y z
N MET A 1 15.91 4.96 -8.29
CA MET A 1 15.82 5.19 -6.83
C MET A 1 14.61 6.05 -6.51
N LEU A 2 13.85 5.67 -5.50
CA LEU A 2 12.65 6.41 -5.12
C LEU A 2 13.01 7.61 -4.24
N SER A 3 12.43 8.77 -4.56
CA SER A 3 12.59 9.96 -3.76
C SER A 3 11.34 10.19 -2.92
N PRO A 4 11.45 10.33 -1.59
CA PRO A 4 10.27 10.57 -0.76
C PRO A 4 9.46 11.81 -1.16
N LYS A 5 10.11 12.82 -1.69
CA LYS A 5 9.43 14.07 -2.06
C LYS A 5 8.58 13.96 -3.32
N THR A 6 8.92 13.04 -4.22
CA THR A 6 8.26 12.92 -5.51
C THR A 6 7.47 11.62 -5.67
N THR A 7 7.54 10.74 -4.67
CA THR A 7 6.85 9.45 -4.72
C THR A 7 5.50 9.55 -4.03
N GLN A 8 4.45 9.17 -4.74
CA GLN A 8 3.10 9.13 -4.19
C GLN A 8 2.74 7.69 -3.88
N ILE A 9 2.37 7.44 -2.63
CA ILE A 9 2.06 6.09 -2.18
C ILE A 9 0.66 6.08 -1.58
N THR A 10 -0.15 5.12 -2.02
CA THR A 10 -1.47 4.85 -1.45
C THR A 10 -1.48 3.43 -0.93
N ILE A 11 -1.98 3.23 0.28
CA ILE A 11 -2.09 1.91 0.87
C ILE A 11 -3.54 1.66 1.28
N TYR A 12 -4.12 0.58 0.77
CA TYR A 12 -5.46 0.15 1.12
C TYR A 12 -5.38 -0.85 2.27
N THR A 13 -6.10 -0.57 3.34
CA THR A 13 -5.98 -1.32 4.60
C THR A 13 -7.33 -1.67 5.20
N THR A 14 -7.28 -2.47 6.27
CA THR A 14 -8.39 -2.63 7.21
C THR A 14 -7.84 -2.42 8.61
N SER A 15 -8.73 -2.12 9.57
CA SER A 15 -8.29 -1.76 10.92
C SER A 15 -7.65 -2.92 11.70
N TRP A 16 -7.91 -4.16 11.28
CA TRP A 16 -7.45 -5.36 12.01
C TRP A 16 -6.32 -6.10 11.29
N CYS A 17 -5.71 -5.51 10.29
CA CYS A 17 -4.74 -6.18 9.43
C CYS A 17 -3.31 -6.01 9.96
N GLY A 18 -2.68 -7.10 10.38
CA GLY A 18 -1.29 -7.10 10.82
C GLY A 18 -0.31 -6.70 9.73
N PRO A 19 -0.34 -7.34 8.54
CA PRO A 19 0.54 -6.94 7.43
C PRO A 19 0.36 -5.49 6.99
N CYS A 20 -0.84 -4.93 7.14
CA CYS A 20 -1.06 -3.52 6.85
C CYS A 20 -0.26 -2.63 7.79
N LYS A 21 -0.22 -2.98 9.07
CA LYS A 21 0.58 -2.24 10.06
C LYS A 21 2.05 -2.34 9.73
N SER A 22 2.53 -3.52 9.33
CA SER A 22 3.93 -3.73 8.97
C SER A 22 4.30 -2.91 7.74
N ALA A 23 3.43 -2.85 6.75
CA ALA A 23 3.66 -2.07 5.54
C ALA A 23 3.74 -0.58 5.86
N LYS A 24 2.83 -0.08 6.68
CA LYS A 24 2.84 1.33 7.07
C LYS A 24 4.11 1.68 7.83
N ARG A 25 4.51 0.83 8.75
CA ARG A 25 5.74 1.05 9.52
C ARG A 25 6.96 1.03 8.62
N PHE A 26 7.01 0.09 7.68
CA PHE A 26 8.13 0.02 6.74
C PHE A 26 8.26 1.31 5.94
N LEU A 27 7.15 1.81 5.41
CA LEU A 27 7.18 3.05 4.63
C LEU A 27 7.62 4.24 5.48
N ALA A 28 7.11 4.34 6.70
CA ALA A 28 7.50 5.41 7.62
C ALA A 28 9.00 5.34 7.95
N ASP A 29 9.50 4.13 8.22
CA ASP A 29 10.92 3.94 8.53
C ASP A 29 11.82 4.30 7.35
N GLN A 30 11.32 4.14 6.13
CA GLN A 30 12.06 4.51 4.93
C GLN A 30 11.93 6.02 4.61
N GLY A 31 11.17 6.74 5.41
CA GLY A 31 11.01 8.19 5.24
C GLY A 31 9.96 8.60 4.21
N PHE A 32 9.06 7.70 3.83
CA PHE A 32 8.01 8.01 2.87
C PHE A 32 6.71 8.37 3.55
N ASP A 33 6.04 9.39 3.04
CA ASP A 33 4.65 9.67 3.37
C ASP A 33 3.75 8.81 2.49
N PHE A 34 2.57 8.50 2.99
CA PHE A 34 1.61 7.72 2.23
C PHE A 34 0.20 8.12 2.62
N THR A 35 -0.74 7.83 1.72
CA THR A 35 -2.17 8.00 1.99
C THR A 35 -2.73 6.63 2.35
N GLU A 36 -3.33 6.54 3.53
CA GLU A 36 -3.98 5.30 3.95
C GLU A 36 -5.47 5.38 3.66
N ILE A 37 -5.99 4.35 2.99
CA ILE A 37 -7.42 4.22 2.72
C ILE A 37 -7.89 2.96 3.41
N ASP A 38 -8.65 3.12 4.50
CA ASP A 38 -9.28 2.01 5.19
C ASP A 38 -10.55 1.68 4.40
N ILE A 39 -10.55 0.54 3.72
CA ILE A 39 -11.64 0.21 2.79
C ILE A 39 -12.98 0.03 3.50
N GLU A 40 -12.95 -0.39 4.77
CA GLU A 40 -14.18 -0.53 5.55
C GLU A 40 -14.78 0.82 5.89
N LYS A 41 -13.95 1.77 6.31
CA LYS A 41 -14.40 3.12 6.63
C LYS A 41 -14.91 3.87 5.41
N GLU A 42 -14.31 3.62 4.25
CA GLU A 42 -14.67 4.29 3.01
C GLU A 42 -15.73 3.54 2.22
N ASN A 43 -16.24 2.43 2.74
CA ASN A 43 -17.24 1.60 2.08
C ASN A 43 -16.79 1.12 0.69
N ILE A 44 -15.51 0.78 0.58
CA ILE A 44 -14.96 0.22 -0.65
C ILE A 44 -14.98 -1.30 -0.51
N SER A 45 -15.62 -1.97 -1.46
CA SER A 45 -15.65 -3.44 -1.44
C SER A 45 -14.29 -3.99 -1.84
N ARG A 46 -14.03 -5.25 -1.50
CA ARG A 46 -12.79 -5.91 -1.91
C ARG A 46 -12.70 -6.01 -3.43
N GLU A 47 -13.82 -6.21 -4.10
CA GLU A 47 -13.86 -6.26 -5.55
C GLU A 47 -13.52 -4.92 -6.17
N GLU A 48 -14.02 -3.84 -5.58
CA GLU A 48 -13.67 -2.49 -6.04
C GLU A 48 -12.18 -2.22 -5.85
N MET A 49 -11.64 -2.59 -4.68
CA MET A 49 -10.21 -2.46 -4.41
C MET A 49 -9.41 -3.29 -5.42
N ALA A 50 -9.82 -4.53 -5.67
CA ALA A 50 -9.11 -5.40 -6.60
C ALA A 50 -9.09 -4.85 -8.02
N SER A 51 -10.13 -4.12 -8.42
CA SER A 51 -10.16 -3.52 -9.75
C SER A 51 -9.12 -2.41 -9.92
N MET A 52 -8.65 -1.83 -8.81
CA MET A 52 -7.66 -0.76 -8.81
C MET A 52 -6.26 -1.23 -8.38
N THR A 53 -6.15 -2.48 -7.97
CA THR A 53 -4.91 -3.01 -7.40
C THR A 53 -4.64 -4.40 -7.97
N LYS A 54 -3.81 -5.18 -7.27
CA LYS A 54 -3.45 -6.52 -7.75
C LYS A 54 -4.23 -7.65 -7.10
N GLY A 55 -5.13 -7.36 -6.18
CA GLY A 55 -5.86 -8.45 -5.57
C GLY A 55 -6.86 -8.03 -4.51
N LEU A 56 -7.46 -9.05 -3.92
CA LEU A 56 -8.54 -8.90 -2.95
C LEU A 56 -8.07 -8.80 -1.50
N SER A 57 -6.81 -9.10 -1.26
CA SER A 57 -6.26 -9.08 0.10
C SER A 57 -5.74 -7.69 0.47
N VAL A 58 -5.63 -7.43 1.77
CA VAL A 58 -5.02 -6.21 2.28
C VAL A 58 -3.71 -6.57 2.98
N PRO A 59 -2.69 -5.72 2.93
CA PRO A 59 -2.69 -4.41 2.30
C PRO A 59 -2.56 -4.50 0.78
N GLN A 60 -3.01 -3.46 0.08
CA GLN A 60 -2.70 -3.28 -1.33
C GLN A 60 -2.02 -1.94 -1.48
N ILE A 61 -0.86 -1.92 -2.09
CA ILE A 61 -0.02 -0.74 -2.19
C ILE A 61 0.04 -0.27 -3.65
N VAL A 62 -0.12 1.04 -3.85
CA VAL A 62 -0.01 1.66 -5.17
C VAL A 62 1.06 2.74 -5.07
N ILE A 63 2.07 2.67 -5.92
CA ILE A 63 3.18 3.63 -5.92
C ILE A 63 3.20 4.32 -7.28
N ASN A 64 3.07 5.66 -7.25
CA ASN A 64 3.03 6.49 -8.46
C ASN A 64 2.01 5.96 -9.49
N SER A 65 0.81 5.65 -9.01
CA SER A 65 -0.31 5.13 -9.79
C SER A 65 -0.10 3.71 -10.31
N LYS A 66 0.94 3.03 -9.86
CA LYS A 66 1.23 1.65 -10.27
C LYS A 66 0.93 0.69 -9.14
N PRO A 67 -0.01 -0.24 -9.32
CA PRO A 67 -0.29 -1.24 -8.29
C PRO A 67 0.93 -2.15 -8.08
N ILE A 68 1.36 -2.28 -6.83
CA ILE A 68 2.53 -3.09 -6.48
C ILE A 68 2.11 -4.45 -5.93
N GLY A 69 1.05 -4.49 -5.13
CA GLY A 69 0.58 -5.70 -4.46
C GLY A 69 0.58 -5.53 -2.96
N GLY A 70 0.90 -6.60 -2.24
CA GLY A 70 0.86 -6.62 -0.79
C GLY A 70 2.19 -6.25 -0.15
N PHE A 71 2.32 -6.60 1.14
CA PHE A 71 3.51 -6.23 1.91
C PHE A 71 4.79 -6.86 1.35
N GLU A 72 4.74 -8.14 0.99
CA GLU A 72 5.93 -8.80 0.45
C GLU A 72 6.35 -8.19 -0.88
N ASP A 73 5.37 -7.82 -1.70
CA ASP A 73 5.64 -7.14 -2.97
C ASP A 73 6.25 -5.76 -2.74
N LEU A 74 5.83 -5.09 -1.68
CA LEU A 74 6.42 -3.81 -1.29
C LEU A 74 7.90 -3.95 -0.95
N LEU A 75 8.23 -4.97 -0.16
CA LEU A 75 9.63 -5.23 0.20
C LEU A 75 10.48 -5.52 -1.04
N GLU A 76 9.96 -6.32 -1.96
CA GLU A 76 10.65 -6.62 -3.22
C GLU A 76 10.84 -5.37 -4.07
N TYR A 77 9.81 -4.54 -4.12
CA TYR A 77 9.86 -3.30 -4.91
C TYR A 77 10.99 -2.39 -4.43
N PHE A 78 11.13 -2.23 -3.10
CA PHE A 78 12.18 -1.40 -2.53
C PHE A 78 13.56 -2.03 -2.68
N LYS A 79 13.63 -3.36 -2.69
CA LYS A 79 14.87 -4.09 -2.87
C LYS A 79 15.45 -3.87 -4.27
N LYS A 80 14.59 -3.80 -5.27
CA LYS A 80 14.99 -3.65 -6.67
C LYS A 80 15.31 -2.21 -7.04
N GLY A 81 14.79 -1.30 -6.29
CA GLY A 81 14.86 0.04 -6.68
C GLY A 81 15.50 1.03 -5.85
#